data_07ad84f5b19c5e62911f0754f310f6ab
#
_entry.id   07ad84f5b19c5e62911f0754f310f6ab
#
_cell.length_a   1.000
_cell.length_b   1.000
_cell.length_c   1.000
_cell.angle_alpha   90.00
_cell.angle_beta   90.00
_cell.angle_gamma   90.00
#
_symmetry.space_group_name_H-M   'P 1'
#
loop_
_entity.id
_entity.type
_entity.pdbx_description
1 polymer ?
#
loop_
_entity_poly.entity_id
_entity_poly.type
_entity_poly.pdbx_seq_one_letter_code
_entity_poly.pdbx_strand_id
1 'polypeptide(L)'
;MKILAVCGTTHRESNSGHITEIIAAAARAAGAEVDLLDLLASPLPLFRTDQSYENDQTVTQVRQACQAADAFILVSPEYHGCMTGWMKNFLDFHYHEFAGKLFVLAASTGGSLGVSCITQMRVAVQHCHGWSLPYQAAAREADFDSKGQLANDSVRERLDRMGRDLVIYGKLLREQFQNDRKGAREANDTTREWGFAGWYTRGSD
;
A
#
# COMPACT_ATOMS: atom_id res chain seq x y z
N MET A 1 9.48 11.28 5.44
CA MET A 1 8.73 10.40 4.55
C MET A 1 7.52 9.91 5.30
N LYS A 2 6.34 10.07 4.73
CA LYS A 2 5.07 9.63 5.30
C LYS A 2 4.59 8.35 4.60
N ILE A 3 4.24 7.34 5.38
CA ILE A 3 3.80 6.03 4.88
C ILE A 3 2.38 5.79 5.38
N LEU A 4 1.48 5.32 4.50
CA LEU A 4 0.17 4.82 4.88
C LEU A 4 0.17 3.30 4.85
N ALA A 5 -0.07 2.69 6.01
CA ALA A 5 -0.22 1.25 6.14
C ALA A 5 -1.71 0.89 6.18
N VAL A 6 -2.12 0.01 5.27
CA VAL A 6 -3.50 -0.43 5.11
C VAL A 6 -3.58 -1.94 5.32
N CYS A 7 -4.39 -2.36 6.27
CA CYS A 7 -4.66 -3.76 6.53
C CYS A 7 -6.04 -4.15 5.97
N GLY A 8 -6.07 -5.10 5.06
CA GLY A 8 -7.28 -5.59 4.39
C GLY A 8 -8.15 -6.52 5.25
N THR A 9 -8.07 -6.43 6.57
CA THR A 9 -8.89 -7.19 7.50
C THR A 9 -9.75 -6.26 8.34
N THR A 10 -10.87 -6.77 8.79
CA THR A 10 -11.72 -6.12 9.80
C THR A 10 -11.64 -6.83 11.15
N HIS A 11 -10.76 -7.82 11.28
CA HIS A 11 -10.49 -8.49 12.55
C HIS A 11 -9.29 -7.86 13.24
N ARG A 12 -9.50 -7.23 14.41
CA ARG A 12 -8.47 -6.43 15.09
C ARG A 12 -7.23 -7.22 15.51
N GLU A 13 -7.43 -8.43 16.06
CA GLU A 13 -6.36 -9.34 16.48
C GLU A 13 -6.09 -10.37 15.37
N SER A 14 -5.62 -9.89 14.20
CA SER A 14 -5.39 -10.75 13.05
C SER A 14 -3.91 -10.89 12.73
N ASN A 15 -3.55 -12.02 12.15
CA ASN A 15 -2.20 -12.25 11.62
C ASN A 15 -1.80 -11.15 10.62
N SER A 16 -2.74 -10.67 9.81
CA SER A 16 -2.49 -9.53 8.89
C SER A 16 -2.17 -8.25 9.65
N GLY A 17 -2.85 -7.99 10.77
CA GLY A 17 -2.56 -6.84 11.64
C GLY A 17 -1.15 -6.93 12.21
N HIS A 18 -0.74 -8.11 12.70
CA HIS A 18 0.62 -8.33 13.22
C HIS A 18 1.69 -8.15 12.13
N ILE A 19 1.46 -8.67 10.92
CA ILE A 19 2.36 -8.45 9.77
C ILE A 19 2.48 -6.96 9.46
N THR A 20 1.35 -6.25 9.41
CA THR A 20 1.31 -4.81 9.14
C THR A 20 2.15 -4.05 10.15
N GLU A 21 2.00 -4.34 11.45
CA GLU A 21 2.72 -3.65 12.51
C GLU A 21 4.23 -3.96 12.49
N ILE A 22 4.65 -5.18 12.19
CA ILE A 22 6.08 -5.53 12.05
C ILE A 22 6.72 -4.67 10.94
N ILE A 23 6.10 -4.60 9.78
CA ILE A 23 6.62 -3.80 8.66
C ILE A 23 6.61 -2.31 9.02
N ALA A 24 5.53 -1.82 9.64
CA ALA A 24 5.38 -0.44 10.07
C ALA A 24 6.43 -0.05 11.13
N ALA A 25 6.68 -0.92 12.12
CA ALA A 25 7.71 -0.71 13.14
C ALA A 25 9.11 -0.60 12.52
N ALA A 26 9.44 -1.47 11.56
CA ALA A 26 10.71 -1.42 10.84
C ALA A 26 10.86 -0.13 10.01
N ALA A 27 9.78 0.34 9.39
CA ALA A 27 9.77 1.60 8.65
C ALA A 27 9.94 2.82 9.58
N ARG A 28 9.26 2.81 10.76
CA ARG A 28 9.46 3.86 11.79
C ARG A 28 10.90 3.87 12.30
N ALA A 29 11.48 2.71 12.58
CA ALA A 29 12.88 2.58 12.99
C ALA A 29 13.86 3.10 11.92
N ALA A 30 13.48 3.03 10.63
CA ALA A 30 14.23 3.61 9.51
C ALA A 30 13.95 5.12 9.30
N GLY A 31 13.19 5.77 10.19
CA GLY A 31 12.93 7.22 10.20
C GLY A 31 11.74 7.68 9.38
N ALA A 32 10.76 6.81 9.10
CA ALA A 32 9.50 7.20 8.50
C ALA A 32 8.42 7.51 9.57
N GLU A 33 7.51 8.39 9.23
CA GLU A 33 6.21 8.53 9.88
C GLU A 33 5.25 7.51 9.26
N VAL A 34 4.59 6.70 10.08
CA VAL A 34 3.67 5.67 9.58
C VAL A 34 2.31 5.80 10.24
N ASP A 35 1.33 6.14 9.41
CA ASP A 35 -0.09 6.13 9.76
C ASP A 35 -0.71 4.77 9.44
N LEU A 36 -1.57 4.28 10.32
CA LEU A 36 -2.34 3.05 10.11
C LEU A 36 -3.77 3.40 9.72
N LEU A 37 -4.22 2.91 8.57
CA LEU A 37 -5.61 2.99 8.16
C LEU A 37 -6.33 1.69 8.56
N ASP A 38 -7.18 1.80 9.56
CA ASP A 38 -8.09 0.73 9.98
C ASP A 38 -9.39 0.83 9.15
N LEU A 39 -9.56 -0.09 8.19
CA LEU A 39 -10.75 -0.13 7.34
C LEU A 39 -12.03 -0.49 8.11
N LEU A 40 -11.93 -1.05 9.32
CA LEU A 40 -13.07 -1.27 10.19
C LEU A 40 -13.52 0.03 10.87
N ALA A 41 -12.59 0.85 11.32
CA ALA A 41 -12.88 2.15 11.93
C ALA A 41 -13.27 3.21 10.90
N SER A 42 -12.79 3.07 9.66
CA SER A 42 -13.08 3.96 8.53
C SER A 42 -13.69 3.15 7.36
N PRO A 43 -14.91 2.62 7.52
CA PRO A 43 -15.52 1.75 6.54
C PRO A 43 -15.88 2.52 5.27
N LEU A 44 -15.23 2.20 4.16
CA LEU A 44 -15.59 2.75 2.86
C LEU A 44 -16.88 2.12 2.35
N PRO A 45 -17.81 2.89 1.77
CA PRO A 45 -18.94 2.33 1.05
C PRO A 45 -18.47 1.43 -0.08
N LEU A 46 -19.31 0.53 -0.56
CA LEU A 46 -18.95 -0.27 -1.74
C LEU A 46 -18.80 0.67 -2.94
N PHE A 47 -17.63 0.60 -3.61
CA PHE A 47 -17.36 1.42 -4.78
C PHE A 47 -18.33 1.12 -5.92
N ARG A 48 -18.89 2.18 -6.50
CA ARG A 48 -19.80 2.16 -7.65
C ARG A 48 -19.45 3.28 -8.61
N THR A 49 -19.42 2.99 -9.89
CA THR A 49 -19.10 3.97 -10.94
C THR A 49 -20.23 4.96 -11.24
N ASP A 50 -21.46 4.63 -10.81
CA ASP A 50 -22.67 5.45 -10.99
C ASP A 50 -22.99 6.33 -9.78
N GLN A 51 -22.09 6.40 -8.78
CA GLN A 51 -22.27 7.16 -7.54
C GLN A 51 -21.17 8.20 -7.35
N SER A 52 -21.53 9.41 -6.92
CA SER A 52 -20.58 10.42 -6.43
C SER A 52 -20.32 10.22 -4.94
N TYR A 53 -19.05 10.37 -4.54
CA TYR A 53 -18.61 10.26 -3.14
C TYR A 53 -18.02 11.59 -2.62
N GLU A 54 -18.23 12.70 -3.30
CA GLU A 54 -17.65 14.01 -2.94
C GLU A 54 -18.07 14.49 -1.56
N ASN A 55 -19.28 14.11 -1.12
CA ASN A 55 -19.83 14.48 0.18
C ASN A 55 -19.63 13.38 1.25
N ASP A 56 -18.99 12.27 0.93
CA ASP A 56 -18.68 11.22 1.90
C ASP A 56 -17.40 11.58 2.66
N GLN A 57 -17.55 11.85 3.94
CA GLN A 57 -16.44 12.27 4.80
C GLN A 57 -15.36 11.18 4.93
N THR A 58 -15.77 9.90 5.02
CA THR A 58 -14.83 8.78 5.15
C THR A 58 -14.01 8.65 3.88
N VAL A 59 -14.64 8.67 2.71
CA VAL A 59 -13.96 8.61 1.41
C VAL A 59 -12.99 9.78 1.26
N THR A 60 -13.45 11.00 1.62
CA THR A 60 -12.62 12.22 1.55
C THR A 60 -11.39 12.12 2.46
N GLN A 61 -11.55 11.70 3.71
CA GLN A 61 -10.43 11.53 4.66
C GLN A 61 -9.45 10.47 4.20
N VAL A 62 -9.93 9.32 3.74
CA VAL A 62 -9.06 8.24 3.24
C VAL A 62 -8.31 8.69 1.98
N ARG A 63 -8.98 9.39 1.06
CA ARG A 63 -8.32 9.96 -0.13
C ARG A 63 -7.22 10.96 0.23
N GLN A 64 -7.50 11.87 1.17
CA GLN A 64 -6.49 12.82 1.67
C GLN A 64 -5.30 12.10 2.31
N ALA A 65 -5.53 11.06 3.11
CA ALA A 65 -4.45 10.24 3.67
C ALA A 65 -3.62 9.56 2.57
N CYS A 66 -4.27 9.01 1.54
CA CYS A 66 -3.59 8.43 0.39
C CYS A 66 -2.78 9.47 -0.40
N GLN A 67 -3.30 10.68 -0.60
CA GLN A 67 -2.60 11.78 -1.27
C GLN A 67 -1.35 12.21 -0.49
N ALA A 68 -1.49 12.36 0.83
CA ALA A 68 -0.43 12.82 1.72
C ALA A 68 0.71 11.78 1.90
N ALA A 69 0.44 10.50 1.68
CA ALA A 69 1.42 9.44 1.80
C ALA A 69 2.45 9.49 0.66
N ASP A 70 3.72 9.22 0.97
CA ASP A 70 4.81 9.06 0.00
C ASP A 70 4.97 7.61 -0.45
N ALA A 71 4.55 6.65 0.38
CA ALA A 71 4.61 5.22 0.10
C ALA A 71 3.52 4.46 0.89
N PHE A 72 3.34 3.17 0.58
CA PHE A 72 2.29 2.35 1.16
C PHE A 72 2.79 1.00 1.67
N ILE A 73 2.15 0.52 2.73
CA ILE A 73 2.19 -0.88 3.17
C ILE A 73 0.78 -1.45 2.96
N LEU A 74 0.63 -2.46 2.11
CA LEU A 74 -0.63 -3.17 1.90
C LEU A 74 -0.49 -4.61 2.37
N VAL A 75 -1.31 -4.99 3.34
CA VAL A 75 -1.36 -6.36 3.86
C VAL A 75 -2.77 -6.87 3.80
N SER A 76 -2.98 -8.03 3.18
CA SER A 76 -4.30 -8.64 3.07
C SER A 76 -4.29 -10.10 3.54
N PRO A 77 -5.32 -10.56 4.27
CA PRO A 77 -5.57 -11.99 4.36
C PRO A 77 -5.87 -12.54 2.95
N GLU A 78 -5.43 -13.77 2.69
CA GLU A 78 -5.79 -14.49 1.47
C GLU A 78 -7.06 -15.31 1.69
N TYR A 79 -8.13 -14.94 1.00
CA TYR A 79 -9.38 -15.71 0.96
C TYR A 79 -9.63 -16.22 -0.46
N HIS A 80 -9.74 -17.54 -0.61
CA HIS A 80 -9.97 -18.18 -1.91
C HIS A 80 -8.94 -17.80 -2.99
N GLY A 81 -7.67 -17.63 -2.57
CA GLY A 81 -6.58 -17.21 -3.47
C GLY A 81 -6.58 -15.73 -3.84
N CYS A 82 -7.44 -14.91 -3.20
CA CYS A 82 -7.61 -13.49 -3.52
C CYS A 82 -7.31 -12.59 -2.31
N MET A 83 -7.04 -11.30 -2.58
CA MET A 83 -7.15 -10.29 -1.55
C MET A 83 -8.59 -10.18 -1.05
N THR A 84 -8.79 -9.66 0.15
CA THR A 84 -10.14 -9.45 0.69
C THR A 84 -10.93 -8.42 -0.11
N GLY A 85 -12.27 -8.51 -0.05
CA GLY A 85 -13.16 -7.50 -0.60
C GLY A 85 -12.92 -6.10 -0.03
N TRP A 86 -12.51 -5.99 1.24
CA TRP A 86 -12.15 -4.72 1.88
C TRP A 86 -10.91 -4.09 1.24
N MET A 87 -9.85 -4.88 1.01
CA MET A 87 -8.65 -4.40 0.33
C MET A 87 -8.96 -4.03 -1.13
N LYS A 88 -9.72 -4.86 -1.84
CA LYS A 88 -10.11 -4.56 -3.22
C LYS A 88 -10.96 -3.29 -3.30
N ASN A 89 -11.94 -3.12 -2.40
CA ASN A 89 -12.77 -1.93 -2.35
C ASN A 89 -11.93 -0.67 -2.05
N PHE A 90 -10.98 -0.76 -1.12
CA PHE A 90 -10.02 0.34 -0.89
C PHE A 90 -9.25 0.70 -2.17
N LEU A 91 -8.73 -0.28 -2.89
CA LEU A 91 -7.99 -0.04 -4.14
C LEU A 91 -8.86 0.60 -5.23
N ASP A 92 -10.16 0.25 -5.30
CA ASP A 92 -11.08 0.77 -6.32
C ASP A 92 -11.39 2.26 -6.16
N PHE A 93 -11.22 2.83 -4.96
CA PHE A 93 -11.38 4.27 -4.72
C PHE A 93 -10.20 5.13 -5.17
N HIS A 94 -9.05 4.52 -5.51
CA HIS A 94 -7.79 5.24 -5.71
C HIS A 94 -7.17 4.92 -7.07
N TYR A 95 -6.66 5.93 -7.73
CA TYR A 95 -5.92 5.82 -8.98
C TYR A 95 -4.70 6.76 -8.99
N HIS A 96 -4.95 8.06 -9.04
CA HIS A 96 -3.88 9.09 -9.10
C HIS A 96 -3.07 9.16 -7.82
N GLU A 97 -3.66 8.82 -6.69
CA GLU A 97 -3.04 8.82 -5.37
C GLU A 97 -1.88 7.84 -5.26
N PHE A 98 -1.83 6.82 -6.13
CA PHE A 98 -0.81 5.78 -6.10
C PHE A 98 0.38 6.05 -7.02
N ALA A 99 0.21 6.95 -7.99
CA ALA A 99 1.22 7.18 -9.02
C ALA A 99 2.57 7.63 -8.46
N GLY A 100 3.64 6.97 -8.92
CA GLY A 100 5.03 7.28 -8.53
C GLY A 100 5.36 6.98 -7.07
N LYS A 101 4.56 6.17 -6.37
CA LYS A 101 4.80 5.77 -4.99
C LYS A 101 5.20 4.30 -4.91
N LEU A 102 6.01 3.96 -3.89
CA LEU A 102 6.46 2.59 -3.65
C LEU A 102 5.54 1.87 -2.66
N PHE A 103 5.26 0.61 -2.95
CA PHE A 103 4.39 -0.26 -2.16
C PHE A 103 5.15 -1.48 -1.63
N VAL A 104 4.94 -1.78 -0.37
CA VAL A 104 5.18 -3.09 0.23
C VAL A 104 3.89 -3.89 0.16
N LEU A 105 3.97 -5.13 -0.31
CA LEU A 105 2.85 -6.04 -0.46
C LEU A 105 3.10 -7.32 0.32
N ALA A 106 2.23 -7.64 1.28
CA ALA A 106 2.32 -8.85 2.07
C ALA A 106 0.94 -9.50 2.28
N ALA A 107 0.92 -10.77 2.66
CA ALA A 107 -0.30 -11.50 2.92
C ALA A 107 -0.20 -12.37 4.19
N SER A 108 -1.33 -12.58 4.85
CA SER A 108 -1.50 -13.69 5.79
C SER A 108 -2.34 -14.80 5.14
N THR A 109 -1.98 -16.05 5.37
CA THR A 109 -2.64 -17.20 4.73
C THR A 109 -2.88 -18.31 5.75
N GLY A 110 -3.86 -19.17 5.47
CA GLY A 110 -4.06 -20.40 6.26
C GLY A 110 -2.93 -21.40 6.00
N GLY A 111 -2.63 -21.71 4.74
CA GLY A 111 -1.59 -22.69 4.39
C GLY A 111 -0.99 -22.48 3.01
N SER A 112 -1.54 -21.57 2.19
CA SER A 112 -0.99 -21.23 0.88
C SER A 112 0.28 -20.36 1.00
N LEU A 113 0.96 -20.15 -0.13
CA LEU A 113 2.14 -19.29 -0.20
C LEU A 113 1.80 -17.79 -0.39
N GLY A 114 0.52 -17.43 -0.45
CA GLY A 114 0.08 -16.04 -0.60
C GLY A 114 0.40 -15.39 -1.95
N VAL A 115 0.96 -16.13 -2.89
CA VAL A 115 1.45 -15.60 -4.18
C VAL A 115 0.32 -14.97 -4.99
N SER A 116 -0.83 -15.63 -5.02
CA SER A 116 -1.99 -15.19 -5.80
C SER A 116 -2.55 -13.86 -5.27
N CYS A 117 -2.81 -13.78 -3.97
CA CYS A 117 -3.27 -12.57 -3.29
C CYS A 117 -2.32 -11.38 -3.53
N ILE A 118 -1.02 -11.59 -3.31
CA ILE A 118 0.00 -10.53 -3.48
C ILE A 118 0.11 -10.11 -4.95
N THR A 119 0.03 -11.07 -5.88
CA THR A 119 0.08 -10.76 -7.31
C THR A 119 -1.09 -9.88 -7.75
N GLN A 120 -2.28 -10.13 -7.24
CA GLN A 120 -3.46 -9.29 -7.54
C GLN A 120 -3.30 -7.86 -7.00
N MET A 121 -2.80 -7.71 -5.76
CA MET A 121 -2.49 -6.37 -5.22
C MET A 121 -1.43 -5.67 -6.08
N ARG A 122 -0.37 -6.41 -6.53
CA ARG A 122 0.68 -5.85 -7.40
C ARG A 122 0.13 -5.36 -8.72
N VAL A 123 -0.72 -6.15 -9.37
CA VAL A 123 -1.35 -5.75 -10.65
C VAL A 123 -2.18 -4.49 -10.47
N ALA A 124 -2.99 -4.40 -9.40
CA ALA A 124 -3.80 -3.22 -9.11
C ALA A 124 -2.93 -1.97 -8.90
N VAL A 125 -1.87 -2.08 -8.09
CA VAL A 125 -0.92 -0.99 -7.83
C VAL A 125 -0.22 -0.54 -9.12
N GLN A 126 0.28 -1.48 -9.92
CA GLN A 126 0.98 -1.17 -11.17
C GLN A 126 0.05 -0.54 -12.22
N HIS A 127 -1.22 -0.97 -12.25
CA HIS A 127 -2.21 -0.34 -13.14
C HIS A 127 -2.45 1.14 -12.80
N CYS A 128 -2.26 1.50 -11.53
CA CYS A 128 -2.34 2.88 -11.03
C CYS A 128 -0.97 3.59 -11.02
N HIS A 129 0.01 3.11 -11.80
CA HIS A 129 1.37 3.65 -11.92
C HIS A 129 2.16 3.73 -10.60
N GLY A 130 1.82 2.87 -9.64
CA GLY A 130 2.61 2.63 -8.43
C GLY A 130 3.73 1.60 -8.69
N TRP A 131 4.77 1.64 -7.86
CA TRP A 131 5.85 0.66 -7.85
C TRP A 131 5.64 -0.34 -6.71
N SER A 132 6.15 -1.53 -6.83
CA SER A 132 6.23 -2.45 -5.69
C SER A 132 7.66 -2.93 -5.49
N LEU A 133 8.04 -3.26 -4.26
CA LEU A 133 9.32 -3.93 -4.01
C LEU A 133 9.46 -5.17 -4.90
N PRO A 134 10.68 -5.50 -5.37
CA PRO A 134 10.93 -6.65 -6.26
C PRO A 134 10.77 -8.00 -5.54
N TYR A 135 10.42 -7.99 -4.27
CA TYR A 135 10.15 -9.17 -3.46
C TYR A 135 8.93 -8.94 -2.55
N GLN A 136 8.44 -10.00 -1.94
CA GLN A 136 7.21 -10.04 -1.16
C GLN A 136 7.37 -10.99 0.04
N ALA A 137 6.42 -10.93 0.98
CA ALA A 137 6.33 -11.88 2.07
C ALA A 137 4.87 -12.32 2.29
N ALA A 138 4.71 -13.58 2.67
CA ALA A 138 3.49 -14.07 3.27
C ALA A 138 3.84 -14.84 4.55
N ALA A 139 3.00 -14.71 5.56
CA ALA A 139 3.06 -15.53 6.76
C ALA A 139 1.84 -16.44 6.82
N ARG A 140 2.07 -17.72 7.05
CA ARG A 140 1.02 -18.73 7.21
C ARG A 140 0.57 -18.79 8.66
N GLU A 141 -0.60 -19.33 8.92
CA GLU A 141 -1.08 -19.56 10.28
C GLU A 141 -0.03 -20.31 11.15
N ALA A 142 0.63 -21.32 10.57
CA ALA A 142 1.68 -22.08 11.24
C ALA A 142 2.96 -21.29 11.58
N ASP A 143 3.13 -20.08 11.05
CA ASP A 143 4.26 -19.21 11.36
C ASP A 143 4.03 -18.38 12.66
N PHE A 144 2.83 -18.47 13.26
CA PHE A 144 2.45 -17.80 14.48
C PHE A 144 2.37 -18.78 15.67
N ASP A 145 2.70 -18.30 16.85
CA ASP A 145 2.56 -19.06 18.08
C ASP A 145 1.12 -19.04 18.64
N SER A 146 0.89 -19.75 19.75
CA SER A 146 -0.42 -19.80 20.42
C SER A 146 -0.90 -18.48 20.99
N LYS A 147 -0.04 -17.46 21.04
CA LYS A 147 -0.35 -16.09 21.49
C LYS A 147 -0.56 -15.14 20.29
N GLY A 148 -0.56 -15.67 19.05
CA GLY A 148 -0.68 -14.89 17.84
C GLY A 148 0.57 -14.09 17.46
N GLN A 149 1.73 -14.38 18.09
CA GLN A 149 2.98 -13.71 17.75
C GLN A 149 3.69 -14.45 16.61
N LEU A 150 4.25 -13.70 15.68
CA LEU A 150 5.02 -14.30 14.59
C LEU A 150 6.28 -14.96 15.14
N ALA A 151 6.32 -16.28 15.10
CA ALA A 151 7.39 -17.12 15.64
C ALA A 151 8.44 -17.54 14.61
N ASN A 152 8.16 -17.38 13.33
CA ASN A 152 9.09 -17.70 12.25
C ASN A 152 10.06 -16.56 12.02
N ASP A 153 11.32 -16.70 12.49
CA ASP A 153 12.36 -15.68 12.39
C ASP A 153 12.68 -15.29 10.94
N SER A 154 12.71 -16.24 10.02
CA SER A 154 13.00 -15.96 8.61
C SER A 154 11.93 -15.08 7.96
N VAL A 155 10.66 -15.31 8.29
CA VAL A 155 9.55 -14.46 7.85
C VAL A 155 9.66 -13.09 8.51
N ARG A 156 9.95 -13.02 9.81
CA ARG A 156 10.14 -11.77 10.54
C ARG A 156 11.24 -10.91 9.93
N GLU A 157 12.43 -11.47 9.72
CA GLU A 157 13.55 -10.75 9.10
C GLU A 157 13.20 -10.21 7.71
N ARG A 158 12.41 -10.96 6.94
CA ARG A 158 11.96 -10.53 5.63
C ARG A 158 10.99 -9.35 5.71
N LEU A 159 10.05 -9.37 6.65
CA LEU A 159 9.11 -8.26 6.91
C LEU A 159 9.85 -7.01 7.40
N ASP A 160 10.80 -7.17 8.33
CA ASP A 160 11.64 -6.07 8.81
C ASP A 160 12.45 -5.43 7.67
N ARG A 161 13.01 -6.25 6.78
CA ARG A 161 13.73 -5.77 5.60
C ARG A 161 12.80 -4.99 4.67
N MET A 162 11.57 -5.47 4.45
CA MET A 162 10.59 -4.78 3.61
C MET A 162 10.27 -3.38 4.14
N GLY A 163 10.13 -3.22 5.47
CA GLY A 163 9.91 -1.90 6.09
C GLY A 163 11.09 -0.94 5.88
N ARG A 164 12.32 -1.42 6.05
CA ARG A 164 13.53 -0.62 5.81
C ARG A 164 13.69 -0.23 4.34
N ASP A 165 13.53 -1.20 3.44
CA ASP A 165 13.67 -0.97 2.00
C ASP A 165 12.60 -0.03 1.46
N LEU A 166 11.39 -0.09 2.00
CA LEU A 166 10.33 0.87 1.67
C LEU A 166 10.76 2.31 1.92
N VAL A 167 11.46 2.58 3.02
CA VAL A 167 11.97 3.93 3.34
C VAL A 167 13.09 4.33 2.41
N ILE A 168 14.05 3.43 2.19
CA ILE A 168 15.25 3.71 1.37
C ILE A 168 14.85 3.97 -0.09
N TYR A 169 14.20 2.99 -0.71
CA TYR A 169 13.86 3.07 -2.14
C TYR A 169 12.63 3.96 -2.40
N GLY A 170 11.71 4.04 -1.43
CA GLY A 170 10.55 4.91 -1.54
C GLY A 170 10.92 6.38 -1.62
N LYS A 171 11.91 6.85 -0.84
CA LYS A 171 12.44 8.22 -0.94
C LYS A 171 12.98 8.51 -2.34
N LEU A 172 13.82 7.63 -2.87
CA LEU A 172 14.44 7.80 -4.19
C LEU A 172 13.40 7.88 -5.30
N LEU A 173 12.46 6.94 -5.33
CA LEU A 173 11.41 6.90 -6.35
C LEU A 173 10.47 8.11 -6.25
N ARG A 174 10.10 8.48 -5.02
CA ARG A 174 9.21 9.61 -4.80
C ARG A 174 9.83 10.93 -5.20
N GLU A 175 11.09 11.16 -4.82
CA GLU A 175 11.85 12.35 -5.18
C GLU A 175 12.01 12.46 -6.70
N GLN A 176 12.40 11.39 -7.37
CA GLN A 176 12.53 11.37 -8.83
C GLN A 176 11.20 11.69 -9.51
N PHE A 177 10.10 11.02 -9.10
CA PHE A 177 8.78 11.27 -9.67
C PHE A 177 8.31 12.71 -9.49
N GLN A 178 8.57 13.33 -8.33
CA GLN A 178 8.22 14.73 -8.10
C GLN A 178 9.05 15.68 -8.94
N ASN A 179 10.36 15.42 -9.08
CA ASN A 179 11.24 16.22 -9.93
C ASN A 179 10.80 16.14 -11.39
N ASP A 180 10.45 14.96 -11.89
CA ASP A 180 9.96 14.76 -13.26
C ASP A 180 8.62 15.49 -13.49
N ARG A 181 7.69 15.42 -12.53
CA ARG A 181 6.43 16.18 -12.60
C ARG A 181 6.67 17.69 -12.65
N LYS A 182 7.59 18.20 -11.82
CA LYS A 182 7.95 19.63 -11.80
C LYS A 182 8.54 20.04 -13.14
N GLY A 183 9.52 19.29 -13.65
CA GLY A 183 10.14 19.56 -14.94
C GLY A 183 9.16 19.53 -16.10
N ALA A 184 8.25 18.55 -16.13
CA ALA A 184 7.22 18.47 -17.14
C ALA A 184 6.24 19.65 -17.11
N ARG A 185 5.86 20.16 -15.94
CA ARG A 185 5.04 21.36 -15.77
C ARG A 185 5.76 22.60 -16.31
N GLU A 186 7.02 22.80 -15.94
CA GLU A 186 7.83 23.94 -16.37
C GLU A 186 8.06 23.93 -17.89
N ALA A 187 8.29 22.77 -18.47
CA ALA A 187 8.47 22.60 -19.92
C ALA A 187 7.16 22.59 -20.73
N ASN A 188 6.00 22.57 -20.08
CA ASN A 188 4.69 22.31 -20.70
C ASN A 188 4.69 21.02 -21.56
N ASP A 189 5.50 20.04 -21.16
CA ASP A 189 5.65 18.74 -21.82
C ASP A 189 5.07 17.64 -20.91
N THR A 190 4.21 16.81 -21.45
CA THR A 190 3.48 15.81 -20.67
C THR A 190 4.06 14.41 -20.76
N THR A 191 4.97 14.10 -21.70
CA THR A 191 5.36 12.70 -21.93
C THR A 191 6.76 12.46 -22.50
N ARG A 192 7.35 13.39 -23.23
CA ARG A 192 8.55 13.09 -24.03
C ARG A 192 9.81 12.91 -23.19
N GLU A 193 10.15 13.91 -22.40
CA GLU A 193 11.42 13.92 -21.63
C GLU A 193 11.22 13.42 -20.20
N TRP A 194 9.99 13.53 -19.69
CA TRP A 194 9.67 13.31 -18.28
C TRP A 194 8.96 11.97 -18.01
N GLY A 195 8.88 11.10 -19.03
CA GLY A 195 8.28 9.79 -18.91
C GLY A 195 6.81 9.85 -18.44
N PHE A 196 6.35 8.81 -17.73
CA PHE A 196 4.96 8.73 -17.28
C PHE A 196 4.60 9.75 -16.19
N ALA A 197 5.56 10.33 -15.49
CA ALA A 197 5.32 11.40 -14.52
C ALA A 197 4.68 12.62 -15.17
N GLY A 198 4.97 12.89 -16.44
CA GLY A 198 4.34 13.93 -17.23
C GLY A 198 2.82 13.78 -17.38
N TRP A 199 2.27 12.58 -17.31
CA TRP A 199 0.82 12.35 -17.36
C TRP A 199 0.07 12.94 -16.16
N TYR A 200 0.79 13.20 -15.06
CA TYR A 200 0.26 13.71 -13.79
C TYR A 200 0.51 15.22 -13.59
N THR A 201 0.84 15.96 -14.66
CA THR A 201 1.07 17.41 -14.60
C THR A 201 -0.21 18.21 -14.71
N ARG A 202 -1.26 17.66 -15.32
CA ARG A 202 -2.56 18.31 -15.51
C ARG A 202 -3.54 17.82 -14.44
N GLY A 203 -3.96 18.74 -13.56
CA GLY A 203 -5.20 18.62 -12.81
C GLY A 203 -5.21 17.59 -11.67
N SER A 204 -4.30 17.71 -10.72
CA SER A 204 -4.46 17.14 -9.39
C SER A 204 -3.62 17.94 -8.40
N ASP A 205 -4.14 19.05 -8.02
CA ASP A 205 -3.82 19.71 -6.75
C ASP A 205 -4.99 19.45 -5.81
#